data_62b9aae57612c294dc997d81860536c6
#
_entry.id   62b9aae57612c294dc997d81860536c6
#
_cell.length_a   1.000
_cell.length_b   1.000
_cell.length_c   1.000
_cell.angle_alpha   90.00
_cell.angle_beta   90.00
_cell.angle_gamma   90.00
#
_symmetry.space_group_name_H-M   'P 1'
#
loop_
_entity.id
_entity.type
_entity.pdbx_description
1 polymer ?
#
loop_
_entity_poly.entity_id
_entity_poly.type
_entity_poly.pdbx_seq_one_letter_code
_entity_poly.pdbx_strand_id
1 'polypeptide(L)'
;YYYYGSTSYTSFDGEGQLTSALNYVTGEETKKVYLSTGHGEQELAETITELMNKNGYELSEVNLLMSTSVPDDCDLLIVNAVTSDLTEDEKTMLQLYLQQGGKVTVLLGETEGEKLPNLISILSEYGMTMEGGYIADMTRCYQNNPYCIFPKLSVSGDLAEQIKSEMTLVMNTHGMTVNDPARDTITTVPFMSTSDQAFAVTEQDQKQGEYILGAYATETVSEISAETEETEISEENAEASEEITEDTEKESRLTVIAAGSLIDEQIIDTFTELENTQLFMNIMAVNFENVKNVSIEAKSLSVEYNAVQHAGLFGTLMIFGIPAVILISGFVVWYRRRKA
;
A
#
# COMPACT_ATOMS: atom_id res chain seq x y z
N TYR A 1 42.55 18.71 -11.77
CA TYR A 1 41.55 19.24 -10.86
C TYR A 1 41.06 18.09 -9.98
N TYR A 2 41.49 18.04 -8.71
CA TYR A 2 40.98 17.09 -7.72
C TYR A 2 39.65 17.62 -7.21
N TYR A 3 38.56 16.94 -7.53
CA TYR A 3 37.27 17.16 -6.93
C TYR A 3 37.33 16.53 -5.53
N TYR A 4 37.41 17.32 -4.50
CA TYR A 4 37.15 16.87 -3.13
C TYR A 4 35.63 16.69 -3.04
N GLY A 5 35.17 15.45 -3.08
CA GLY A 5 33.80 15.10 -2.77
C GLY A 5 33.50 15.44 -1.31
N SER A 6 32.79 16.53 -1.08
CA SER A 6 32.17 16.75 0.22
C SER A 6 30.96 15.85 0.31
N THR A 7 31.00 14.83 1.19
CA THR A 7 29.80 14.11 1.61
C THR A 7 28.92 15.08 2.39
N SER A 8 27.79 15.47 1.81
CA SER A 8 26.75 16.19 2.54
C SER A 8 25.70 15.17 3.01
N TYR A 9 25.39 15.20 4.30
CA TYR A 9 24.23 14.46 4.81
C TYR A 9 22.97 15.10 4.25
N THR A 10 22.14 14.32 3.56
CA THR A 10 20.92 14.80 2.90
C THR A 10 19.69 14.60 3.77
N SER A 11 19.74 13.65 4.72
CA SER A 11 18.63 13.33 5.61
C SER A 11 19.12 12.95 7.01
N PHE A 12 18.24 13.05 8.00
CA PHE A 12 18.48 12.66 9.38
C PHE A 12 17.34 11.77 9.89
N ASP A 13 17.65 10.53 10.27
CA ASP A 13 16.71 9.49 10.69
C ASP A 13 16.81 9.15 12.20
N GLY A 14 17.27 10.07 13.01
CA GLY A 14 17.48 9.81 14.44
C GLY A 14 16.20 9.47 15.23
N GLU A 15 15.06 9.99 14.80
CA GLU A 15 13.77 9.74 15.43
C GLU A 15 13.26 8.34 15.08
N GLY A 16 13.35 7.92 13.81
CA GLY A 16 12.99 6.59 13.36
C GLY A 16 13.84 5.51 14.02
N GLN A 17 15.15 5.68 14.07
CA GLN A 17 16.08 4.74 14.71
C GLN A 17 15.84 4.60 16.22
N LEU A 18 15.55 5.71 16.91
CA LEU A 18 15.26 5.66 18.37
C LEU A 18 13.95 4.93 18.65
N THR A 19 12.93 5.18 17.84
CA THR A 19 11.62 4.53 18.01
C THR A 19 11.72 3.03 17.72
N SER A 20 12.41 2.64 16.65
CA SER A 20 12.69 1.24 16.34
C SER A 20 13.43 0.52 17.47
N ALA A 21 14.45 1.18 18.04
CA ALA A 21 15.19 0.62 19.16
C ALA A 21 14.32 0.47 20.42
N LEU A 22 13.39 1.40 20.66
CA LEU A 22 12.44 1.31 21.78
C LEU A 22 11.47 0.16 21.57
N ASN A 23 10.88 -0.01 20.39
CA ASN A 23 9.98 -1.11 20.06
C ASN A 23 10.68 -2.47 20.26
N TYR A 24 11.92 -2.60 19.80
CA TYR A 24 12.72 -3.80 20.00
C TYR A 24 12.96 -4.12 21.49
N VAL A 25 13.24 -3.11 22.33
CA VAL A 25 13.51 -3.28 23.76
C VAL A 25 12.23 -3.53 24.57
N THR A 26 11.09 -3.00 24.13
CA THR A 26 9.80 -3.21 24.80
C THR A 26 9.21 -4.58 24.57
N GLY A 27 9.81 -5.39 23.68
CA GLY A 27 9.47 -6.79 23.49
C GLY A 27 8.23 -7.02 22.62
N GLU A 28 7.92 -6.12 21.70
CA GLU A 28 6.98 -6.43 20.63
C GLU A 28 7.55 -7.60 19.80
N GLU A 29 6.74 -8.61 19.59
CA GLU A 29 7.13 -9.77 18.78
C GLU A 29 7.42 -9.32 17.35
N THR A 30 8.60 -9.71 16.82
CA THR A 30 8.91 -9.52 15.41
C THR A 30 7.96 -10.33 14.57
N LYS A 31 7.41 -9.73 13.49
CA LYS A 31 6.52 -10.41 12.55
C LYS A 31 7.31 -10.89 11.34
N LYS A 32 7.17 -12.15 11.02
CA LYS A 32 7.87 -12.76 9.88
C LYS A 32 7.07 -12.59 8.60
N VAL A 33 7.64 -11.82 7.69
CA VAL A 33 7.05 -11.55 6.37
C VAL A 33 7.87 -12.27 5.31
N TYR A 34 7.22 -13.14 4.55
CA TYR A 34 7.85 -13.87 3.47
C TYR A 34 7.53 -13.21 2.12
N LEU A 35 8.54 -13.07 1.29
CA LEU A 35 8.42 -12.64 -0.10
C LEU A 35 8.43 -13.88 -0.99
N SER A 36 7.41 -14.06 -1.84
CA SER A 36 7.42 -15.14 -2.81
C SER A 36 8.50 -14.91 -3.86
N THR A 37 9.10 -15.99 -4.33
CA THR A 37 10.10 -15.99 -5.40
C THR A 37 9.89 -17.17 -6.31
N GLY A 38 10.35 -17.06 -7.56
CA GLY A 38 10.26 -18.16 -8.55
C GLY A 38 9.42 -17.82 -9.78
N HIS A 39 8.61 -16.76 -9.74
CA HIS A 39 7.69 -16.35 -10.82
C HIS A 39 8.05 -15.00 -11.45
N GLY A 40 9.30 -14.55 -11.26
CA GLY A 40 9.79 -13.27 -11.77
C GLY A 40 9.22 -12.08 -11.04
N GLU A 41 9.02 -12.24 -9.74
CA GLU A 41 8.58 -11.20 -8.82
C GLU A 41 9.52 -9.99 -8.85
N GLN A 42 8.97 -8.82 -8.63
CA GLN A 42 9.74 -7.60 -8.42
C GLN A 42 10.28 -7.54 -6.98
N GLU A 43 11.51 -7.08 -6.83
CA GLU A 43 12.06 -6.78 -5.50
C GLU A 43 11.31 -5.59 -4.88
N LEU A 44 11.23 -5.55 -3.55
CA LEU A 44 10.72 -4.38 -2.84
C LEU A 44 11.75 -3.24 -2.94
N ALA A 45 11.27 -2.01 -3.06
CA ALA A 45 12.14 -0.83 -2.97
C ALA A 45 12.95 -0.82 -1.67
N GLU A 46 14.20 -0.34 -1.73
CA GLU A 46 15.08 -0.29 -0.55
C GLU A 46 14.41 0.49 0.59
N THR A 47 13.79 1.62 0.29
CA THR A 47 13.04 2.45 1.25
C THR A 47 11.93 1.65 1.95
N ILE A 48 11.18 0.82 1.22
CA ILE A 48 10.13 -0.03 1.80
C ILE A 48 10.74 -1.09 2.72
N THR A 49 11.80 -1.76 2.24
CA THR A 49 12.51 -2.78 3.02
C THR A 49 13.06 -2.22 4.34
N GLU A 50 13.67 -1.04 4.29
CA GLU A 50 14.16 -0.35 5.49
C GLU A 50 13.04 0.00 6.47
N LEU A 51 11.91 0.52 5.96
CA LEU A 51 10.76 0.87 6.79
C LEU A 51 10.12 -0.36 7.43
N MET A 52 9.99 -1.46 6.70
CA MET A 52 9.50 -2.72 7.25
C MET A 52 10.41 -3.22 8.38
N ASN A 53 11.71 -3.24 8.17
CA ASN A 53 12.68 -3.62 9.20
C ASN A 53 12.60 -2.70 10.45
N LYS A 54 12.45 -1.38 10.27
CA LYS A 54 12.27 -0.40 11.36
C LYS A 54 10.98 -0.63 12.15
N ASN A 55 9.94 -1.15 11.52
CA ASN A 55 8.66 -1.49 12.16
C ASN A 55 8.62 -2.91 12.74
N GLY A 56 9.75 -3.61 12.81
CA GLY A 56 9.84 -4.93 13.44
C GLY A 56 9.40 -6.10 12.55
N TYR A 57 9.33 -5.90 11.23
CA TYR A 57 9.11 -6.99 10.29
C TYR A 57 10.45 -7.65 9.95
N GLU A 58 10.51 -8.97 10.07
CA GLU A 58 11.64 -9.79 9.62
C GLU A 58 11.33 -10.33 8.21
N LEU A 59 12.07 -9.83 7.22
CA LEU A 59 11.86 -10.22 5.83
C LEU A 59 12.65 -11.47 5.49
N SER A 60 11.98 -12.44 4.87
CA SER A 60 12.56 -13.69 4.36
C SER A 60 11.99 -13.98 2.97
N GLU A 61 12.67 -14.81 2.21
CA GLU A 61 12.20 -15.25 0.90
C GLU A 61 11.71 -16.69 0.97
N VAL A 62 10.67 -17.01 0.19
CA VAL A 62 10.19 -18.39 0.00
C VAL A 62 9.96 -18.66 -1.48
N ASN A 63 10.55 -19.75 -1.96
CA ASN A 63 10.29 -20.24 -3.30
C ASN A 63 9.22 -21.34 -3.20
N LEU A 64 7.97 -21.01 -3.57
CA LEU A 64 6.83 -21.90 -3.45
C LEU A 64 6.97 -23.13 -4.36
N LEU A 65 7.61 -23.01 -5.54
CA LEU A 65 7.91 -24.16 -6.41
C LEU A 65 8.80 -25.23 -5.76
N MET A 66 9.63 -24.80 -4.81
CA MET A 66 10.56 -25.69 -4.12
C MET A 66 10.05 -26.14 -2.75
N SER A 67 8.93 -25.59 -2.30
CA SER A 67 8.34 -25.82 -0.99
C SER A 67 7.15 -26.77 -1.10
N THR A 68 6.83 -27.45 -0.01
CA THR A 68 5.62 -28.29 0.10
C THR A 68 4.45 -27.58 0.78
N SER A 69 4.74 -26.49 1.47
CA SER A 69 3.77 -25.61 2.15
C SER A 69 4.35 -24.21 2.30
N VAL A 70 3.50 -23.22 2.58
CA VAL A 70 3.96 -21.94 3.14
C VAL A 70 4.61 -22.24 4.49
N PRO A 71 5.74 -21.59 4.86
CA PRO A 71 6.39 -21.81 6.15
C PRO A 71 5.44 -21.62 7.34
N ASP A 72 5.50 -22.51 8.34
CA ASP A 72 4.61 -22.48 9.51
C ASP A 72 4.76 -21.21 10.35
N ASP A 73 5.92 -20.56 10.25
CA ASP A 73 6.22 -19.31 10.94
C ASP A 73 5.98 -18.06 10.06
N CYS A 74 5.27 -18.23 8.94
CA CYS A 74 4.89 -17.13 8.07
C CYS A 74 3.69 -16.37 8.65
N ASP A 75 3.92 -15.15 9.12
CA ASP A 75 2.85 -14.25 9.58
C ASP A 75 2.13 -13.55 8.43
N LEU A 76 2.86 -13.24 7.35
CA LEU A 76 2.35 -12.61 6.14
C LEU A 76 3.17 -13.03 4.92
N LEU A 77 2.49 -13.41 3.84
CA LEU A 77 3.11 -13.67 2.55
C LEU A 77 2.84 -12.51 1.59
N ILE A 78 3.89 -12.00 0.96
CA ILE A 78 3.78 -10.98 -0.10
C ILE A 78 4.11 -11.61 -1.45
N VAL A 79 3.20 -11.44 -2.41
CA VAL A 79 3.37 -11.81 -3.82
C VAL A 79 3.46 -10.52 -4.63
N ASN A 80 4.67 -10.16 -5.07
CA ASN A 80 4.92 -8.84 -5.66
C ASN A 80 5.17 -8.91 -7.16
N ALA A 81 4.21 -8.45 -7.95
CA ALA A 81 4.33 -8.18 -9.39
C ALA A 81 4.90 -9.36 -10.20
N VAL A 82 4.34 -10.54 -10.02
CA VAL A 82 4.74 -11.77 -10.74
C VAL A 82 4.63 -11.60 -12.26
N THR A 83 5.58 -12.17 -12.99
CA THR A 83 5.61 -12.15 -14.46
C THR A 83 5.19 -13.48 -15.11
N SER A 84 5.14 -14.55 -14.32
CA SER A 84 4.61 -15.86 -14.71
C SER A 84 3.63 -16.40 -13.68
N ASP A 85 2.68 -17.21 -14.13
CA ASP A 85 1.61 -17.74 -13.29
C ASP A 85 2.12 -18.77 -12.27
N LEU A 86 1.38 -18.91 -11.20
CA LEU A 86 1.54 -19.98 -10.22
C LEU A 86 1.17 -21.34 -10.85
N THR A 87 1.77 -22.40 -10.39
CA THR A 87 1.32 -23.77 -10.69
C THR A 87 0.02 -24.11 -9.92
N GLU A 88 -0.68 -25.17 -10.33
CA GLU A 88 -1.87 -25.65 -9.59
C GLU A 88 -1.54 -26.09 -8.16
N ASP A 89 -0.34 -26.63 -7.93
CA ASP A 89 0.11 -27.04 -6.61
C ASP A 89 0.33 -25.82 -5.71
N GLU A 90 0.96 -24.76 -6.22
CA GLU A 90 1.15 -23.51 -5.48
C GLU A 90 -0.15 -22.77 -5.21
N LYS A 91 -1.08 -22.77 -6.18
CA LYS A 91 -2.44 -22.27 -5.98
C LYS A 91 -3.11 -22.98 -4.81
N THR A 92 -3.06 -24.33 -4.80
CA THR A 92 -3.63 -25.13 -3.73
C THR A 92 -2.96 -24.82 -2.38
N MET A 93 -1.65 -24.63 -2.39
CA MET A 93 -0.86 -24.28 -1.20
C MET A 93 -1.30 -22.92 -0.62
N LEU A 94 -1.48 -21.89 -1.46
CA LEU A 94 -1.96 -20.58 -1.04
C LEU A 94 -3.41 -20.60 -0.55
N GLN A 95 -4.28 -21.38 -1.20
CA GLN A 95 -5.65 -21.57 -0.76
C GLN A 95 -5.72 -22.22 0.63
N LEU A 96 -4.92 -23.29 0.87
CA LEU A 96 -4.82 -23.94 2.17
C LEU A 96 -4.28 -22.97 3.24
N TYR A 97 -3.24 -22.20 2.92
CA TYR A 97 -2.68 -21.22 3.85
C TYR A 97 -3.72 -20.18 4.27
N LEU A 98 -4.48 -19.62 3.32
CA LEU A 98 -5.58 -18.69 3.59
C LEU A 98 -6.69 -19.36 4.43
N GLN A 99 -7.09 -20.60 4.11
CA GLN A 99 -8.10 -21.35 4.84
C GLN A 99 -7.68 -21.70 6.30
N GLN A 100 -6.40 -21.60 6.61
CA GLN A 100 -5.84 -21.81 7.96
C GLN A 100 -5.65 -20.51 8.75
N GLY A 101 -6.18 -19.38 8.25
CA GLY A 101 -6.02 -18.07 8.88
C GLY A 101 -4.77 -17.34 8.42
N GLY A 102 -4.14 -17.77 7.32
CA GLY A 102 -2.99 -17.11 6.73
C GLY A 102 -3.33 -15.76 6.13
N LYS A 103 -2.32 -14.93 5.95
CA LYS A 103 -2.44 -13.57 5.43
C LYS A 103 -1.58 -13.40 4.20
N VAL A 104 -2.17 -12.88 3.12
CA VAL A 104 -1.49 -12.72 1.83
C VAL A 104 -1.73 -11.32 1.31
N THR A 105 -0.68 -10.64 0.87
CA THR A 105 -0.76 -9.39 0.13
C THR A 105 -0.24 -9.61 -1.29
N VAL A 106 -1.08 -9.35 -2.26
CA VAL A 106 -0.75 -9.45 -3.69
C VAL A 106 -0.68 -8.06 -4.29
N LEU A 107 0.46 -7.72 -4.86
CA LEU A 107 0.61 -6.56 -5.72
C LEU A 107 0.65 -7.06 -7.18
N LEU A 108 -0.28 -6.60 -8.00
CA LEU A 108 -0.30 -6.96 -9.42
C LEU A 108 0.65 -6.04 -10.18
N GLY A 109 1.54 -6.64 -10.97
CA GLY A 109 2.44 -5.93 -11.87
C GLY A 109 1.77 -5.56 -13.19
N GLU A 110 2.58 -5.37 -14.22
CA GLU A 110 2.10 -5.07 -15.59
C GLU A 110 1.66 -6.33 -16.36
N THR A 111 1.75 -7.52 -15.75
CA THR A 111 1.35 -8.76 -16.40
C THR A 111 -0.17 -8.86 -16.50
N GLU A 112 -0.68 -9.03 -17.70
CA GLU A 112 -2.11 -9.19 -17.95
C GLU A 112 -2.69 -10.43 -17.23
N GLY A 113 -3.88 -10.31 -16.65
CA GLY A 113 -4.53 -11.38 -15.89
C GLY A 113 -4.74 -12.68 -16.66
N GLU A 114 -4.91 -12.60 -17.97
CA GLU A 114 -5.02 -13.78 -18.85
C GLU A 114 -3.77 -14.68 -18.82
N LYS A 115 -2.63 -14.12 -18.44
CA LYS A 115 -1.36 -14.85 -18.31
C LYS A 115 -1.15 -15.41 -16.89
N LEU A 116 -2.05 -15.07 -15.95
CA LEU A 116 -1.98 -15.46 -14.54
C LEU A 116 -3.25 -16.18 -14.06
N PRO A 117 -3.76 -17.20 -14.80
CA PRO A 117 -5.06 -17.80 -14.52
C PRO A 117 -5.17 -18.40 -13.11
N ASN A 118 -4.11 -18.99 -12.57
CA ASN A 118 -4.14 -19.59 -11.23
C ASN A 118 -4.18 -18.53 -10.14
N LEU A 119 -3.34 -17.49 -10.25
CA LEU A 119 -3.38 -16.36 -9.32
C LEU A 119 -4.75 -15.67 -9.37
N ILE A 120 -5.25 -15.33 -10.55
CA ILE A 120 -6.55 -14.66 -10.73
C ILE A 120 -7.71 -15.52 -10.22
N SER A 121 -7.61 -16.86 -10.32
CA SER A 121 -8.60 -17.78 -9.74
C SER A 121 -8.70 -17.62 -8.23
N ILE A 122 -7.57 -17.49 -7.51
CA ILE A 122 -7.57 -17.21 -6.06
C ILE A 122 -8.28 -15.89 -5.77
N LEU A 123 -7.91 -14.80 -6.48
CA LEU A 123 -8.53 -13.50 -6.28
C LEU A 123 -10.05 -13.55 -6.50
N SER A 124 -10.49 -14.28 -7.52
CA SER A 124 -11.91 -14.45 -7.87
C SER A 124 -12.72 -15.17 -6.78
N GLU A 125 -12.13 -16.12 -6.08
CA GLU A 125 -12.77 -16.80 -4.93
C GLU A 125 -13.09 -15.82 -3.80
N TYR A 126 -12.24 -14.81 -3.64
CA TYR A 126 -12.42 -13.72 -2.66
C TYR A 126 -13.22 -12.53 -3.22
N GLY A 127 -13.92 -12.71 -4.34
CA GLY A 127 -14.79 -11.70 -4.93
C GLY A 127 -14.08 -10.60 -5.71
N MET A 128 -12.79 -10.74 -6.00
CA MET A 128 -12.00 -9.75 -6.75
C MET A 128 -11.73 -10.26 -8.16
N THR A 129 -12.37 -9.65 -9.15
CA THR A 129 -12.21 -10.03 -10.56
C THR A 129 -11.39 -8.96 -11.28
N MET A 130 -10.29 -9.36 -11.90
CA MET A 130 -9.43 -8.47 -12.67
C MET A 130 -10.07 -8.14 -14.03
N GLU A 131 -10.09 -6.87 -14.41
CA GLU A 131 -10.50 -6.41 -15.74
C GLU A 131 -9.31 -6.46 -16.70
N GLY A 132 -9.61 -6.69 -17.98
CA GLY A 132 -8.58 -6.73 -19.02
C GLY A 132 -8.01 -5.35 -19.34
N GLY A 133 -6.74 -5.30 -19.71
CA GLY A 133 -6.04 -4.09 -20.13
C GLY A 133 -5.59 -3.20 -18.96
N TYR A 134 -5.20 -1.97 -19.31
CA TYR A 134 -4.74 -0.97 -18.35
C TYR A 134 -5.79 0.09 -18.10
N ILE A 135 -5.79 0.63 -16.89
CA ILE A 135 -6.71 1.71 -16.52
C ILE A 135 -6.13 3.06 -16.93
N ALA A 136 -6.98 3.85 -17.61
CA ALA A 136 -6.70 5.23 -17.97
C ALA A 136 -7.74 6.15 -17.31
N ASP A 137 -7.31 7.14 -16.52
CA ASP A 137 -8.17 8.12 -15.88
C ASP A 137 -7.68 9.54 -16.18
N MET A 138 -8.34 10.24 -17.12
CA MET A 138 -8.00 11.62 -17.48
C MET A 138 -8.42 12.65 -16.42
N THR A 139 -9.31 12.27 -15.51
CA THR A 139 -9.85 13.18 -14.48
C THR A 139 -8.92 13.30 -13.29
N ARG A 140 -8.20 12.22 -13.00
CA ARG A 140 -7.30 12.13 -11.84
C ARG A 140 -5.90 11.68 -12.27
N CYS A 141 -5.33 12.35 -13.27
CA CYS A 141 -4.02 11.97 -13.80
C CYS A 141 -2.93 12.99 -13.47
N TYR A 142 -1.70 12.50 -13.38
CA TYR A 142 -0.51 13.31 -13.24
C TYR A 142 -0.03 13.82 -14.61
N GLN A 143 0.21 15.13 -14.75
CA GLN A 143 0.76 15.78 -15.95
C GLN A 143 0.06 15.40 -17.28
N ASN A 144 -1.27 15.21 -17.28
CA ASN A 144 -2.06 14.78 -18.43
C ASN A 144 -1.68 13.36 -18.96
N ASN A 145 -1.01 12.54 -18.18
CA ASN A 145 -0.79 11.15 -18.51
C ASN A 145 -1.89 10.29 -17.86
N PRO A 146 -2.86 9.76 -18.62
CA PRO A 146 -4.00 9.04 -18.07
C PRO A 146 -3.65 7.73 -17.37
N TYR A 147 -2.47 7.17 -17.62
CA TYR A 147 -1.98 5.96 -16.99
C TYR A 147 -1.18 6.22 -15.69
N CYS A 148 -0.95 7.49 -15.33
CA CYS A 148 -0.41 7.91 -14.04
C CYS A 148 -1.55 8.48 -13.20
N ILE A 149 -2.12 7.70 -12.31
CA ILE A 149 -3.40 7.97 -11.67
C ILE A 149 -3.21 8.36 -10.21
N PHE A 150 -3.94 9.39 -9.75
CA PHE A 150 -4.19 9.66 -8.34
C PHE A 150 -5.49 8.99 -7.92
N PRO A 151 -5.48 7.78 -7.34
CA PRO A 151 -6.70 7.08 -6.94
C PRO A 151 -7.47 7.85 -5.86
N LYS A 152 -8.74 7.52 -5.73
CA LYS A 152 -9.54 7.88 -4.55
C LYS A 152 -9.24 6.88 -3.45
N LEU A 153 -8.99 7.36 -2.24
CA LEU A 153 -8.80 6.53 -1.06
C LEU A 153 -10.09 6.52 -0.25
N SER A 154 -10.60 5.32 0.05
CA SER A 154 -11.74 5.07 0.93
C SER A 154 -11.28 4.29 2.16
N VAL A 155 -10.25 4.82 2.83
CA VAL A 155 -9.60 4.20 3.98
C VAL A 155 -10.28 4.62 5.29
N SER A 156 -10.34 3.71 6.27
CA SER A 156 -10.89 3.95 7.59
C SER A 156 -10.15 3.13 8.65
N GLY A 157 -10.31 3.49 9.93
CA GLY A 157 -9.62 2.80 11.02
C GLY A 157 -8.11 2.84 10.87
N ASP A 158 -7.45 1.75 11.17
CA ASP A 158 -5.99 1.62 11.14
C ASP A 158 -5.39 1.81 9.73
N LEU A 159 -6.17 1.47 8.70
CA LEU A 159 -5.74 1.70 7.30
C LEU A 159 -5.62 3.20 6.96
N ALA A 160 -6.32 4.07 7.68
CA ALA A 160 -6.26 5.52 7.52
C ALA A 160 -5.24 6.20 8.46
N GLU A 161 -4.54 5.43 9.29
CA GLU A 161 -3.64 6.01 10.29
C GLU A 161 -2.54 6.85 9.62
N GLN A 162 -2.36 8.07 10.11
CA GLN A 162 -1.37 9.06 9.63
C GLN A 162 -1.49 9.46 8.13
N ILE A 163 -2.47 8.97 7.39
CA ILE A 163 -2.73 9.45 6.02
C ILE A 163 -3.32 10.87 6.10
N LYS A 164 -2.62 11.83 5.53
CA LYS A 164 -2.97 13.27 5.59
C LYS A 164 -3.72 13.75 4.35
N SER A 165 -3.59 13.04 3.25
CA SER A 165 -4.15 13.43 1.96
C SER A 165 -4.49 12.19 1.12
N GLU A 166 -5.21 12.39 0.00
CA GLU A 166 -5.43 11.35 -1.01
C GLU A 166 -4.32 11.32 -2.09
N MET A 167 -3.16 11.90 -1.79
CA MET A 167 -2.07 12.01 -2.76
C MET A 167 -1.26 10.72 -2.85
N THR A 168 -1.87 9.68 -3.39
CA THR A 168 -1.21 8.43 -3.76
C THR A 168 -1.08 8.39 -5.27
N LEU A 169 0.04 7.98 -5.82
CA LEU A 169 0.26 7.86 -7.27
C LEU A 169 0.50 6.40 -7.65
N VAL A 170 -0.23 5.94 -8.67
CA VAL A 170 -0.02 4.63 -9.27
C VAL A 170 0.11 4.76 -10.79
N MET A 171 0.91 3.89 -11.40
CA MET A 171 1.16 3.90 -12.84
C MET A 171 0.91 2.53 -13.45
N ASN A 172 0.44 2.52 -14.70
CA ASN A 172 0.22 1.30 -15.49
C ASN A 172 -0.56 0.23 -14.70
N THR A 173 -1.61 0.65 -14.02
CA THR A 173 -2.41 -0.21 -13.15
C THR A 173 -3.45 -0.99 -13.93
N HIS A 174 -3.72 -2.20 -13.48
CA HIS A 174 -4.93 -2.93 -13.87
C HIS A 174 -6.12 -2.48 -13.00
N GLY A 175 -7.34 -2.79 -13.44
CA GLY A 175 -8.55 -2.57 -12.67
C GLY A 175 -9.14 -3.86 -12.17
N MET A 176 -9.88 -3.76 -11.07
CA MET A 176 -10.68 -4.87 -10.54
C MET A 176 -12.13 -4.45 -10.38
N THR A 177 -13.03 -5.43 -10.40
CA THR A 177 -14.41 -5.31 -9.92
C THR A 177 -14.59 -6.20 -8.71
N VAL A 178 -15.39 -5.74 -7.75
CA VAL A 178 -15.75 -6.54 -6.57
C VAL A 178 -17.13 -7.16 -6.84
N ASN A 179 -17.20 -8.48 -6.73
CA ASN A 179 -18.37 -9.31 -6.92
C ASN A 179 -18.65 -10.10 -5.64
N ASP A 180 -19.74 -10.85 -5.61
CA ASP A 180 -20.02 -11.77 -4.50
C ASP A 180 -18.91 -12.83 -4.41
N PRO A 181 -18.28 -13.01 -3.24
CA PRO A 181 -17.24 -14.00 -3.05
C PRO A 181 -17.80 -15.43 -3.14
N ALA A 182 -16.92 -16.42 -3.29
CA ALA A 182 -17.32 -17.81 -3.42
C ALA A 182 -17.94 -18.41 -2.14
N ARG A 183 -17.68 -17.82 -0.99
CA ARG A 183 -18.17 -18.26 0.33
C ARG A 183 -18.77 -17.07 1.09
N ASP A 184 -19.88 -17.32 1.78
CA ASP A 184 -20.59 -16.30 2.58
C ASP A 184 -19.78 -15.84 3.82
N THR A 185 -18.73 -16.58 4.19
CA THR A 185 -17.80 -16.24 5.27
C THR A 185 -16.81 -15.15 4.89
N ILE A 186 -16.70 -14.82 3.60
CA ILE A 186 -15.75 -13.83 3.08
C ILE A 186 -16.45 -12.46 2.98
N THR A 187 -15.76 -11.45 3.48
CA THR A 187 -16.17 -10.04 3.32
C THR A 187 -15.09 -9.29 2.55
N THR A 188 -15.43 -8.73 1.40
CA THR A 188 -14.48 -7.99 0.55
C THR A 188 -14.79 -6.50 0.58
N VAL A 189 -13.78 -5.68 0.91
CA VAL A 189 -13.88 -4.24 1.10
C VAL A 189 -12.89 -3.52 0.20
N PRO A 190 -13.35 -2.71 -0.77
CA PRO A 190 -12.48 -1.84 -1.55
C PRO A 190 -12.02 -0.64 -0.72
N PHE A 191 -10.75 -0.26 -0.85
CA PHE A 191 -10.18 0.92 -0.18
C PHE A 191 -9.52 1.92 -1.14
N MET A 192 -9.32 1.54 -2.41
CA MET A 192 -8.72 2.39 -3.42
C MET A 192 -9.43 2.20 -4.76
N SER A 193 -9.87 3.29 -5.40
CA SER A 193 -10.59 3.25 -6.68
C SER A 193 -10.22 4.40 -7.62
N THR A 194 -10.63 4.29 -8.88
CA THR A 194 -10.52 5.34 -9.89
C THR A 194 -11.69 6.34 -9.80
N SER A 195 -11.74 7.30 -10.73
CA SER A 195 -12.97 8.04 -10.98
C SER A 195 -13.98 7.18 -11.77
N ASP A 196 -15.24 7.62 -11.79
CA ASP A 196 -16.31 7.04 -12.64
C ASP A 196 -16.12 7.34 -14.14
N GLN A 197 -15.13 8.19 -14.48
CA GLN A 197 -14.78 8.55 -15.85
C GLN A 197 -13.54 7.79 -16.36
N ALA A 198 -13.03 6.83 -15.59
CA ALA A 198 -11.91 6.00 -15.99
C ALA A 198 -12.33 5.00 -17.09
N PHE A 199 -11.33 4.51 -17.81
CA PHE A 199 -11.50 3.51 -18.84
C PHE A 199 -10.55 2.33 -18.61
N ALA A 200 -11.04 1.11 -18.70
CA ALA A 200 -10.19 -0.06 -18.95
C ALA A 200 -9.92 -0.13 -20.44
N VAL A 201 -8.64 -0.06 -20.81
CA VAL A 201 -8.18 0.06 -22.19
C VAL A 201 -7.45 -1.22 -22.58
N THR A 202 -7.99 -1.93 -23.56
CA THR A 202 -7.34 -3.07 -24.23
C THR A 202 -6.94 -2.67 -25.65
N GLU A 203 -6.26 -3.54 -26.36
CA GLU A 203 -5.96 -3.32 -27.79
C GLU A 203 -7.23 -3.21 -28.68
N GLN A 204 -8.35 -3.76 -28.23
CA GLN A 204 -9.56 -3.92 -29.03
C GLN A 204 -10.73 -3.05 -28.55
N ASP A 205 -10.77 -2.69 -27.28
CA ASP A 205 -11.92 -2.03 -26.67
C ASP A 205 -11.52 -1.07 -25.54
N GLN A 206 -12.45 -0.17 -25.21
CA GLN A 206 -12.36 0.74 -24.06
C GLN A 206 -13.68 0.72 -23.30
N LYS A 207 -13.64 0.24 -22.07
CA LYS A 207 -14.81 0.15 -21.21
C LYS A 207 -14.75 1.22 -20.13
N GLN A 208 -15.72 2.16 -20.16
CA GLN A 208 -15.81 3.18 -19.14
C GLN A 208 -16.42 2.64 -17.84
N GLY A 209 -15.87 3.03 -16.69
CA GLY A 209 -16.38 2.67 -15.39
C GLY A 209 -15.51 3.15 -14.24
N GLU A 210 -15.99 2.96 -13.02
CA GLU A 210 -15.17 3.04 -11.82
C GLU A 210 -14.52 1.67 -11.59
N TYR A 211 -13.22 1.65 -11.35
CA TYR A 211 -12.44 0.43 -11.14
C TYR A 211 -11.79 0.46 -9.77
N ILE A 212 -11.79 -0.68 -9.11
CA ILE A 212 -11.10 -0.87 -7.85
C ILE A 212 -9.62 -1.11 -8.15
N LEU A 213 -8.75 -0.39 -7.44
CA LEU A 213 -7.29 -0.49 -7.54
C LEU A 213 -6.67 -1.12 -6.29
N GLY A 214 -7.44 -1.19 -5.20
CA GLY A 214 -7.04 -1.86 -3.97
C GLY A 214 -8.26 -2.32 -3.19
N ALA A 215 -8.25 -3.58 -2.75
CA ALA A 215 -9.26 -4.17 -1.90
C ALA A 215 -8.63 -5.19 -0.95
N TYR A 216 -9.26 -5.43 0.18
CA TYR A 216 -8.94 -6.54 1.05
C TYR A 216 -10.19 -7.39 1.28
N ALA A 217 -9.97 -8.68 1.44
CA ALA A 217 -10.98 -9.64 1.84
C ALA A 217 -10.57 -10.29 3.15
N THR A 218 -11.52 -10.44 4.08
CA THR A 218 -11.34 -11.16 5.33
C THR A 218 -12.28 -12.36 5.39
N GLU A 219 -11.82 -13.43 5.99
CA GLU A 219 -12.61 -14.64 6.20
C GLU A 219 -12.39 -15.15 7.63
N THR A 220 -13.46 -15.35 8.39
CA THR A 220 -13.40 -15.98 9.71
C THR A 220 -13.31 -17.49 9.54
N VAL A 221 -12.24 -18.08 10.01
CA VAL A 221 -11.96 -19.50 9.91
C VAL A 221 -12.07 -20.13 11.30
N SER A 222 -12.99 -21.09 11.47
CA SER A 222 -13.08 -21.88 12.68
C SER A 222 -12.09 -23.06 12.57
N GLU A 223 -11.22 -23.25 13.55
CA GLU A 223 -10.39 -24.47 13.62
C GLU A 223 -11.32 -25.67 13.85
N ILE A 224 -11.58 -26.44 12.80
CA ILE A 224 -12.12 -27.77 12.97
C ILE A 224 -10.95 -28.66 13.45
N SER A 225 -10.87 -28.90 14.75
CA SER A 225 -9.98 -29.92 15.29
C SER A 225 -10.33 -31.23 14.62
N ALA A 226 -9.46 -31.74 13.75
CA ALA A 226 -9.59 -33.11 13.23
C ALA A 226 -9.29 -34.08 14.37
N GLU A 227 -10.31 -34.36 15.19
CA GLU A 227 -10.25 -35.52 16.06
C GLU A 227 -10.25 -36.77 15.17
N THR A 228 -9.12 -37.44 15.13
CA THR A 228 -8.97 -38.77 14.60
C THR A 228 -9.81 -39.67 15.51
N GLU A 229 -10.96 -40.16 15.02
CA GLU A 229 -11.70 -41.22 15.67
C GLU A 229 -10.84 -42.50 15.69
N GLU A 230 -10.09 -42.71 16.74
CA GLU A 230 -9.70 -44.04 17.16
C GLU A 230 -10.68 -44.55 18.20
N THR A 231 -11.62 -45.37 17.74
CA THR A 231 -12.58 -46.07 18.55
C THR A 231 -11.86 -47.16 19.32
N GLU A 232 -11.60 -46.99 20.63
CA GLU A 232 -11.53 -48.12 21.56
C GLU A 232 -12.40 -47.82 22.79
N ILE A 233 -13.41 -48.69 22.93
CA ILE A 233 -14.38 -48.73 24.01
C ILE A 233 -13.69 -49.25 25.27
N SER A 234 -13.68 -48.46 26.35
CA SER A 234 -13.69 -49.03 27.71
C SER A 234 -14.43 -48.08 28.65
N GLU A 235 -15.50 -48.61 29.22
CA GLU A 235 -16.32 -48.01 30.27
C GLU A 235 -15.48 -47.88 31.57
N GLU A 236 -15.50 -46.72 32.18
CA GLU A 236 -15.82 -46.43 33.58
C GLU A 236 -15.22 -45.09 34.05
N ASN A 237 -16.11 -44.33 34.61
CA ASN A 237 -15.96 -43.16 35.47
C ASN A 237 -16.19 -41.79 34.86
N ALA A 238 -17.43 -41.35 35.06
CA ALA A 238 -17.88 -39.99 34.95
C ALA A 238 -17.31 -39.12 36.08
N GLU A 239 -16.45 -38.16 35.76
CA GLU A 239 -16.41 -36.87 36.40
C GLU A 239 -16.25 -35.82 35.29
N ALA A 240 -17.31 -35.03 35.08
CA ALA A 240 -17.36 -33.99 34.09
C ALA A 240 -16.39 -32.85 34.49
N SER A 241 -15.29 -32.72 33.78
CA SER A 241 -14.62 -31.46 33.60
C SER A 241 -15.07 -30.91 32.24
N GLU A 242 -15.95 -29.92 32.24
CA GLU A 242 -16.20 -29.10 31.08
C GLU A 242 -14.90 -28.35 30.79
N GLU A 243 -14.02 -28.91 29.97
CA GLU A 243 -13.02 -28.14 29.24
C GLU A 243 -13.81 -27.29 28.24
N ILE A 244 -13.97 -26.02 28.56
CA ILE A 244 -14.36 -25.00 27.59
C ILE A 244 -13.19 -24.92 26.62
N THR A 245 -13.29 -25.58 25.48
CA THR A 245 -12.46 -25.30 24.31
C THR A 245 -12.86 -23.93 23.86
N GLU A 246 -12.03 -22.93 24.14
CA GLU A 246 -12.13 -21.63 23.48
C GLU A 246 -11.92 -21.91 21.99
N ASP A 247 -13.00 -21.85 21.21
CA ASP A 247 -12.92 -21.74 19.75
C ASP A 247 -12.14 -20.47 19.44
N THR A 248 -10.88 -20.61 19.17
CA THR A 248 -10.05 -19.50 18.69
C THR A 248 -10.41 -19.28 17.23
N GLU A 249 -11.32 -18.33 16.98
CA GLU A 249 -11.61 -17.87 15.63
C GLU A 249 -10.35 -17.18 15.08
N LYS A 250 -9.81 -17.71 13.99
CA LYS A 250 -8.74 -17.08 13.23
C LYS A 250 -9.31 -16.31 12.07
N GLU A 251 -8.80 -15.12 11.81
CA GLU A 251 -9.14 -14.34 10.63
C GLU A 251 -8.03 -14.48 9.57
N SER A 252 -8.39 -14.96 8.39
CA SER A 252 -7.52 -14.87 7.22
C SER A 252 -7.74 -13.54 6.50
N ARG A 253 -6.71 -13.08 5.80
CA ARG A 253 -6.79 -11.84 5.03
C ARG A 253 -6.06 -11.95 3.70
N LEU A 254 -6.77 -11.59 2.63
CA LEU A 254 -6.20 -11.42 1.30
C LEU A 254 -6.31 -9.95 0.89
N THR A 255 -5.19 -9.26 0.79
CA THR A 255 -5.15 -7.88 0.29
C THR A 255 -4.60 -7.87 -1.13
N VAL A 256 -5.28 -7.17 -2.03
CA VAL A 256 -4.89 -7.07 -3.44
C VAL A 256 -4.76 -5.60 -3.82
N ILE A 257 -3.61 -5.25 -4.38
CA ILE A 257 -3.32 -3.95 -4.95
C ILE A 257 -3.06 -4.17 -6.45
N ALA A 258 -3.92 -3.62 -7.29
CA ALA A 258 -3.85 -3.80 -8.75
C ALA A 258 -2.72 -3.00 -9.42
N ALA A 259 -1.82 -2.43 -8.63
CA ALA A 259 -0.70 -1.62 -9.09
C ALA A 259 0.54 -1.88 -8.24
N GLY A 260 1.46 -2.71 -8.71
CA GLY A 260 2.78 -2.89 -8.09
C GLY A 260 3.58 -1.59 -8.00
N SER A 261 3.28 -0.63 -8.89
CA SER A 261 3.86 0.71 -8.88
C SER A 261 3.56 1.54 -7.62
N LEU A 262 2.64 1.11 -6.75
CA LEU A 262 2.41 1.75 -5.44
C LEU A 262 3.71 1.84 -4.62
N ILE A 263 4.57 0.83 -4.72
CA ILE A 263 5.84 0.71 -3.98
C ILE A 263 7.07 0.77 -4.90
N ASP A 264 6.90 1.30 -6.11
CA ASP A 264 8.02 1.47 -7.05
C ASP A 264 9.01 2.51 -6.53
N GLU A 265 10.30 2.16 -6.53
CA GLU A 265 11.40 2.98 -6.02
C GLU A 265 11.43 4.36 -6.69
N GLN A 266 11.22 4.42 -7.99
CA GLN A 266 11.25 5.69 -8.73
C GLN A 266 10.12 6.63 -8.31
N ILE A 267 8.95 6.09 -7.96
CA ILE A 267 7.82 6.88 -7.46
C ILE A 267 8.13 7.37 -6.05
N ILE A 268 8.51 6.46 -5.16
CA ILE A 268 8.75 6.75 -3.74
C ILE A 268 9.88 7.76 -3.58
N ASP A 269 11.00 7.57 -4.25
CA ASP A 269 12.17 8.44 -4.11
C ASP A 269 12.01 9.79 -4.80
N THR A 270 11.22 9.83 -5.88
CA THR A 270 10.98 11.08 -6.63
C THR A 270 9.95 11.97 -5.95
N PHE A 271 8.91 11.38 -5.36
CA PHE A 271 7.75 12.08 -4.84
C PHE A 271 7.57 11.85 -3.34
N THR A 272 8.42 12.42 -2.54
CA THR A 272 8.42 12.28 -1.06
C THR A 272 7.19 12.85 -0.36
N GLU A 273 6.32 13.59 -1.07
CA GLU A 273 5.06 14.14 -0.53
C GLU A 273 3.85 13.21 -0.74
N LEU A 274 4.04 12.06 -1.43
CA LEU A 274 2.98 11.10 -1.67
C LEU A 274 2.74 10.23 -0.43
N GLU A 275 1.49 9.79 -0.27
CA GLU A 275 1.09 8.88 0.79
C GLU A 275 1.30 7.38 0.43
N ASN A 276 2.02 7.09 -0.66
CA ASN A 276 2.26 5.72 -1.15
C ASN A 276 2.88 4.83 -0.07
N THR A 277 3.98 5.29 0.51
CA THR A 277 4.71 4.58 1.56
C THR A 277 3.86 4.38 2.80
N GLN A 278 3.16 5.47 3.25
CA GLN A 278 2.30 5.40 4.43
C GLN A 278 1.13 4.44 4.21
N LEU A 279 0.48 4.48 3.05
CA LEU A 279 -0.61 3.57 2.71
C LEU A 279 -0.12 2.12 2.70
N PHE A 280 1.02 1.84 2.08
CA PHE A 280 1.57 0.48 2.05
C PHE A 280 1.91 -0.02 3.46
N MET A 281 2.55 0.80 4.29
CA MET A 281 2.88 0.41 5.66
C MET A 281 1.61 0.18 6.52
N ASN A 282 0.54 0.96 6.29
CA ASN A 282 -0.75 0.70 6.95
C ASN A 282 -1.36 -0.62 6.47
N ILE A 283 -1.27 -0.95 5.17
CA ILE A 283 -1.71 -2.24 4.64
C ILE A 283 -0.95 -3.39 5.30
N MET A 284 0.34 -3.23 5.57
CA MET A 284 1.12 -4.22 6.32
C MET A 284 0.64 -4.32 7.77
N ALA A 285 0.47 -3.20 8.45
CA ALA A 285 0.10 -3.16 9.87
C ALA A 285 -1.28 -3.76 10.16
N VAL A 286 -2.29 -3.52 9.32
CA VAL A 286 -3.66 -4.07 9.52
C VAL A 286 -3.75 -5.59 9.43
N ASN A 287 -2.70 -6.26 8.98
CA ASN A 287 -2.61 -7.72 9.03
C ASN A 287 -2.31 -8.23 10.45
N PHE A 288 -1.93 -7.37 11.39
CA PHE A 288 -1.48 -7.78 12.71
C PHE A 288 -2.25 -7.04 13.80
N GLU A 289 -2.67 -7.77 14.82
CA GLU A 289 -3.24 -7.17 16.02
C GLU A 289 -2.15 -6.43 16.81
N ASN A 290 -2.46 -5.23 17.29
CA ASN A 290 -1.58 -4.40 18.11
C ASN A 290 -0.28 -3.91 17.45
N VAL A 291 -0.08 -4.10 16.16
CA VAL A 291 1.02 -3.49 15.42
C VAL A 291 0.56 -2.11 14.94
N LYS A 292 1.11 -1.06 15.53
CA LYS A 292 0.92 0.31 15.05
C LYS A 292 2.02 0.64 14.07
N ASN A 293 1.64 1.13 12.91
CA ASN A 293 2.61 1.66 11.96
C ASN A 293 3.28 2.90 12.55
N VAL A 294 4.54 2.78 12.89
CA VAL A 294 5.40 3.91 13.34
C VAL A 294 6.32 4.31 12.18
N SER A 295 5.70 4.66 11.06
CA SER A 295 6.44 5.13 9.90
C SER A 295 6.96 6.55 10.15
N ILE A 296 8.18 6.66 10.66
CA ILE A 296 8.87 7.93 10.79
C ILE A 296 9.91 8.01 9.67
N GLU A 297 9.56 8.77 8.64
CA GLU A 297 10.48 9.02 7.54
C GLU A 297 11.66 9.87 7.99
N ALA A 298 12.82 9.62 7.39
CA ALA A 298 14.01 10.42 7.63
C ALA A 298 13.75 11.89 7.22
N LYS A 299 14.01 12.83 8.11
CA LYS A 299 13.83 14.26 7.83
C LYS A 299 14.90 14.76 6.87
N SER A 300 14.47 15.35 5.76
CA SER A 300 15.38 16.01 4.82
C SER A 300 16.13 17.16 5.53
N LEU A 301 17.45 17.15 5.39
CA LEU A 301 18.32 18.25 5.84
C LEU A 301 18.50 19.31 4.74
N SER A 302 17.90 19.13 3.57
CA SER A 302 17.92 20.13 2.53
C SER A 302 17.19 21.38 3.00
N VAL A 303 17.86 22.53 2.87
CA VAL A 303 17.24 23.83 3.16
C VAL A 303 16.28 24.13 2.02
N GLU A 304 14.99 24.01 2.28
CA GLU A 304 13.99 24.50 1.32
C GLU A 304 14.10 26.02 1.20
N TYR A 305 14.61 26.45 0.08
CA TYR A 305 14.52 27.88 -0.28
C TYR A 305 13.11 28.13 -0.81
N ASN A 306 12.27 28.74 0.01
CA ASN A 306 11.00 29.30 -0.45
C ASN A 306 11.27 30.35 -1.51
N ALA A 307 11.35 29.94 -2.77
CA ALA A 307 11.46 30.83 -3.90
C ALA A 307 10.10 31.55 -4.04
N VAL A 308 10.08 32.85 -3.76
CA VAL A 308 8.90 33.67 -3.98
C VAL A 308 8.55 33.62 -5.46
N GLN A 309 7.46 32.93 -5.82
CA GLN A 309 6.94 32.94 -7.17
C GLN A 309 6.68 34.41 -7.56
N HIS A 310 7.27 34.84 -8.69
CA HIS A 310 7.19 36.24 -9.17
C HIS A 310 7.95 37.31 -8.33
N ALA A 311 9.11 36.94 -7.76
CA ALA A 311 9.98 37.89 -7.03
C ALA A 311 10.24 39.20 -7.82
N GLY A 312 10.38 39.12 -9.15
CA GLY A 312 10.53 40.27 -10.03
C GLY A 312 9.31 41.20 -10.03
N LEU A 313 8.11 40.67 -10.01
CA LEU A 313 6.86 41.42 -9.99
C LEU A 313 6.67 42.14 -8.64
N PHE A 314 6.91 41.41 -7.53
CA PHE A 314 6.89 42.01 -6.19
C PHE A 314 7.97 43.05 -6.01
N GLY A 315 9.19 42.83 -6.50
CA GLY A 315 10.27 43.80 -6.47
C GLY A 315 9.92 45.08 -7.24
N THR A 316 9.35 44.96 -8.47
CA THR A 316 8.92 46.09 -9.28
C THR A 316 7.79 46.87 -8.59
N LEU A 317 6.82 46.21 -8.01
CA LEU A 317 5.71 46.83 -7.30
C LEU A 317 6.19 47.60 -6.05
N MET A 318 7.15 47.06 -5.30
CA MET A 318 7.74 47.71 -4.14
C MET A 318 8.60 48.95 -4.53
N ILE A 319 9.45 48.81 -5.57
CA ILE A 319 10.39 49.86 -5.96
C ILE A 319 9.70 50.99 -6.70
N PHE A 320 8.72 50.73 -7.53
CA PHE A 320 8.04 51.76 -8.35
C PHE A 320 6.60 52.03 -7.91
N GLY A 321 5.85 51.03 -7.45
CA GLY A 321 4.45 51.20 -7.09
C GLY A 321 4.27 52.06 -5.83
N ILE A 322 5.00 51.77 -4.75
CA ILE A 322 4.90 52.56 -3.50
C ILE A 322 5.32 54.00 -3.69
N PRO A 323 6.47 54.33 -4.33
CA PRO A 323 6.83 55.74 -4.61
C PRO A 323 5.84 56.46 -5.53
N ALA A 324 5.30 55.76 -6.52
CA ALA A 324 4.30 56.36 -7.41
C ALA A 324 3.01 56.76 -6.68
N VAL A 325 2.52 55.88 -5.76
CA VAL A 325 1.34 56.19 -4.92
C VAL A 325 1.60 57.43 -4.04
N ILE A 326 2.80 57.53 -3.46
CA ILE A 326 3.18 58.68 -2.62
C ILE A 326 3.24 59.95 -3.46
N LEU A 327 3.85 59.92 -4.65
CA LEU A 327 3.92 61.06 -5.54
C LEU A 327 2.53 61.51 -6.01
N ILE A 328 1.66 60.57 -6.42
CA ILE A 328 0.30 60.87 -6.86
C ILE A 328 -0.51 61.50 -5.71
N SER A 329 -0.44 60.94 -4.50
CA SER A 329 -1.14 61.47 -3.35
C SER A 329 -0.64 62.86 -2.96
N GLY A 330 0.69 63.08 -3.00
CA GLY A 330 1.30 64.38 -2.78
C GLY A 330 0.86 65.41 -3.81
N PHE A 331 0.82 65.01 -5.10
CA PHE A 331 0.34 65.85 -6.18
C PHE A 331 -1.14 66.23 -6.04
N VAL A 332 -1.99 65.30 -5.66
CA VAL A 332 -3.42 65.55 -5.42
C VAL A 332 -3.63 66.54 -4.27
N VAL A 333 -2.89 66.39 -3.18
CA VAL A 333 -2.96 67.33 -2.04
C VAL A 333 -2.46 68.72 -2.44
N TRP A 334 -1.34 68.81 -3.16
CA TRP A 334 -0.82 70.08 -3.65
C TRP A 334 -1.80 70.74 -4.61
N TYR A 335 -2.38 70.00 -5.56
CA TYR A 335 -3.34 70.55 -6.54
C TYR A 335 -4.63 71.04 -5.86
N ARG A 336 -5.14 70.33 -4.86
CA ARG A 336 -6.29 70.79 -4.08
C ARG A 336 -6.02 72.01 -3.28
N ARG A 337 -4.82 72.17 -2.70
CA ARG A 337 -4.43 73.37 -1.95
C ARG A 337 -4.24 74.66 -2.89
N ARG A 338 -3.91 74.43 -4.14
CA ARG A 338 -3.72 75.52 -5.09
C ARG A 338 -5.04 75.99 -5.65
N LYS A 339 -6.08 75.29 -5.63
CA LYS A 339 -7.43 75.61 -6.09
C LYS A 339 -8.36 76.13 -4.97
N ALA A 340 -8.00 76.04 -3.73
CA ALA A 340 -8.62 76.65 -2.58
C ALA A 340 -7.95 78.03 -2.33
#